data_4d58b4024cb0517571f0ecb5eb6a58e8
#
_entry.id   4d58b4024cb0517571f0ecb5eb6a58e8
#
_cell.length_a   1.000
_cell.length_b   1.000
_cell.length_c   1.000
_cell.angle_alpha   90.00
_cell.angle_beta   90.00
_cell.angle_gamma   90.00
#
_symmetry.space_group_name_H-M   'P 1'
#
loop_
_entity.id
_entity.type
_entity.pdbx_description
1 polymer ?
#
loop_
_entity_poly.entity_id
_entity_poly.type
_entity_poly.pdbx_seq_one_letter_code
_entity_poly.pdbx_strand_id
1 'polypeptide(L)'
;MLILGIESSCDETAASVARDHTEILSNVVSSQVEEHKQYGGVVPEIASRRHCENVLPVVQKALDDAGVTLAELDGIAVTAYPGLIGALLVGVNFAKGLALAAGKPLVPTHHLAGHIAANYICLLYTSDA
;
A
#
# COMPACT_ATOMS: atom_id res chain seq x y z
N MET A 1 3.24 -8.41 -15.77
CA MET A 1 2.14 -7.60 -15.17
C MET A 1 2.69 -6.75 -14.03
N LEU A 2 2.44 -5.46 -14.06
CA LEU A 2 2.88 -4.52 -13.03
C LEU A 2 1.68 -4.06 -12.20
N ILE A 3 1.77 -4.22 -10.89
CA ILE A 3 0.71 -3.85 -9.95
C ILE A 3 1.29 -2.90 -8.90
N LEU A 4 0.59 -1.79 -8.66
CA LEU A 4 0.84 -0.90 -7.54
C LEU A 4 -0.06 -1.32 -6.38
N GLY A 5 0.52 -1.61 -5.22
CA GLY A 5 -0.21 -1.92 -4.00
C GLY A 5 -0.19 -0.76 -3.03
N ILE A 6 -1.32 -0.45 -2.41
CA ILE A 6 -1.47 0.64 -1.43
C ILE A 6 -2.07 0.08 -0.14
N GLU A 7 -1.45 0.41 0.99
CA GLU A 7 -1.86 -0.05 2.31
C GLU A 7 -1.97 1.13 3.27
N SER A 8 -3.13 1.33 3.89
CA SER A 8 -3.36 2.38 4.89
C SER A 8 -4.29 1.93 6.02
N SER A 9 -4.31 0.64 6.32
CA SER A 9 -5.32 0.06 7.23
C SER A 9 -5.15 0.44 8.70
N CYS A 10 -3.98 0.83 9.16
CA CYS A 10 -3.76 1.15 10.57
C CYS A 10 -2.80 2.34 10.75
N ASP A 11 -1.55 2.09 11.11
CA ASP A 11 -0.58 3.13 11.47
C ASP A 11 0.57 3.28 10.48
N GLU A 12 0.53 2.55 9.38
CA GLU A 12 1.52 2.65 8.32
C GLU A 12 0.85 3.02 7.00
N THR A 13 1.46 3.96 6.28
CA THR A 13 1.13 4.22 4.89
C THR A 13 2.20 3.56 4.04
N ALA A 14 1.82 2.62 3.20
CA ALA A 14 2.77 1.87 2.41
C ALA A 14 2.32 1.76 0.96
N ALA A 15 3.27 1.70 0.06
CA ALA A 15 3.04 1.42 -1.34
C ALA A 15 4.19 0.58 -1.89
N SER A 16 3.85 -0.33 -2.79
CA SER A 16 4.83 -1.18 -3.43
C SER A 16 4.46 -1.39 -4.90
N VAL A 17 5.46 -1.65 -5.72
CA VAL A 17 5.26 -2.06 -7.11
C VAL A 17 5.82 -3.46 -7.25
N ALA A 18 5.00 -4.37 -7.77
CA ALA A 18 5.36 -5.75 -7.98
C ALA A 18 5.17 -6.16 -9.44
N ARG A 19 6.03 -7.05 -9.91
CA ARG A 19 5.96 -7.62 -11.25
C ARG A 19 5.68 -9.12 -11.14
N ASP A 20 4.70 -9.59 -11.90
CA ASP A 20 4.40 -11.01 -12.08
C ASP A 20 4.23 -11.79 -10.76
N HIS A 21 3.65 -11.13 -9.76
CA HIS A 21 3.28 -11.68 -8.45
C HIS A 21 4.45 -12.04 -7.52
N THR A 22 5.69 -12.05 -7.99
CA THR A 22 6.83 -12.54 -7.22
C THR A 22 7.99 -11.56 -7.11
N GLU A 23 8.13 -10.64 -8.06
CA GLU A 23 9.22 -9.67 -8.07
C GLU A 23 8.76 -8.34 -7.49
N ILE A 24 9.34 -7.94 -6.36
CA ILE A 24 9.06 -6.64 -5.74
C ILE A 24 10.06 -5.63 -6.26
N LEU A 25 9.57 -4.65 -7.03
CA LEU A 25 10.41 -3.60 -7.61
C LEU A 25 10.63 -2.44 -6.65
N SER A 26 9.68 -2.21 -5.76
CA SER A 26 9.79 -1.18 -4.72
C SER A 26 8.91 -1.51 -3.54
N ASN A 27 9.27 -0.98 -2.37
CA ASN A 27 8.48 -1.09 -1.16
C ASN A 27 8.78 0.11 -0.27
N VAL A 28 7.81 1.00 -0.13
CA VAL A 28 7.96 2.25 0.63
C VAL A 28 6.98 2.26 1.78
N VAL A 29 7.48 2.46 2.99
CA VAL A 29 6.67 2.47 4.20
C VAL A 29 6.93 3.76 4.97
N SER A 30 5.85 4.44 5.37
CA SER A 30 5.89 5.57 6.30
C SER A 30 5.12 5.18 7.55
N SER A 31 5.84 4.98 8.66
CA SER A 31 5.26 4.49 9.91
C SER A 31 4.90 5.63 10.85
N GLN A 32 3.78 5.46 11.58
CA GLN A 32 3.32 6.37 12.62
C GLN A 32 3.56 5.80 14.02
N VAL A 33 4.31 4.71 14.16
CA VAL A 33 4.44 3.98 15.42
C VAL A 33 4.94 4.89 16.55
N GLU A 34 5.97 5.70 16.31
CA GLU A 34 6.53 6.60 17.34
C GLU A 34 5.53 7.66 17.78
N GLU A 35 4.74 8.21 16.87
CA GLU A 35 3.72 9.21 17.21
C GLU A 35 2.61 8.58 18.08
N HIS A 36 2.12 7.41 17.72
CA HIS A 36 1.07 6.73 18.47
C HIS A 36 1.53 6.24 19.85
N LYS A 37 2.80 5.92 20.01
CA LYS A 37 3.36 5.53 21.31
C LYS A 37 3.15 6.59 22.38
N GLN A 38 3.17 7.87 22.02
CA GLN A 38 2.95 8.97 22.95
C GLN A 38 1.56 8.93 23.57
N TYR A 39 0.61 8.27 22.92
CA TYR A 39 -0.79 8.15 23.37
C TYR A 39 -1.12 6.75 23.88
N GLY A 40 -0.12 5.86 24.00
CA GLY A 40 -0.32 4.49 24.48
C GLY A 40 -0.88 3.53 23.46
N GLY A 41 -1.00 3.93 22.19
CA GLY A 41 -1.51 3.09 21.11
C GLY A 41 -2.03 3.91 19.96
N VAL A 42 -2.59 3.23 18.96
CA VAL A 42 -3.08 3.89 17.75
C VAL A 42 -4.27 4.80 18.05
N VAL A 43 -4.19 6.06 17.60
CA VAL A 43 -5.28 7.03 17.68
C VAL A 43 -5.89 7.18 16.28
N PRO A 44 -7.13 6.69 16.05
CA PRO A 44 -7.71 6.60 14.70
C PRO A 44 -7.75 7.93 13.93
N GLU A 45 -8.08 9.03 14.60
CA GLU A 45 -8.15 10.34 13.96
C GLU A 45 -6.78 10.81 13.49
N ILE A 46 -5.74 10.60 14.31
CA ILE A 46 -4.36 10.95 13.96
C ILE A 46 -3.88 10.06 12.81
N ALA A 47 -4.18 8.76 12.86
CA ALA A 47 -3.82 7.83 11.80
C ALA A 47 -4.40 8.25 10.46
N SER A 48 -5.69 8.58 10.41
CA SER A 48 -6.35 9.02 9.18
C SER A 48 -5.72 10.29 8.62
N ARG A 49 -5.41 11.24 9.48
CA ARG A 49 -4.80 12.51 9.08
C ARG A 49 -3.40 12.30 8.48
N ARG A 50 -2.59 11.43 9.10
CA ARG A 50 -1.25 11.11 8.60
C ARG A 50 -1.29 10.37 7.27
N HIS A 51 -2.25 9.48 7.08
CA HIS A 51 -2.44 8.81 5.79
C HIS A 51 -2.75 9.82 4.68
N CYS A 52 -3.63 10.79 4.95
CA CYS A 52 -3.93 11.85 3.99
C CYS A 52 -2.67 12.62 3.56
N GLU A 53 -1.78 12.90 4.50
CA GLU A 53 -0.54 13.63 4.24
C GLU A 53 0.50 12.77 3.50
N ASN A 54 0.53 11.47 3.78
CA ASN A 54 1.61 10.58 3.36
C ASN A 54 1.33 9.77 2.10
N VAL A 55 0.06 9.55 1.75
CA VAL A 55 -0.30 8.62 0.67
C VAL A 55 0.31 9.02 -0.68
N LEU A 56 0.22 10.29 -1.06
CA LEU A 56 0.76 10.74 -2.34
C LEU A 56 2.29 10.65 -2.39
N PRO A 57 3.04 11.18 -1.40
CA PRO A 57 4.50 11.04 -1.40
C PRO A 57 4.96 9.58 -1.39
N VAL A 58 4.29 8.73 -0.63
CA VAL A 58 4.65 7.29 -0.54
C VAL A 58 4.43 6.59 -1.87
N VAL A 59 3.29 6.84 -2.53
CA VAL A 59 3.00 6.26 -3.85
C VAL A 59 3.98 6.78 -4.89
N GLN A 60 4.25 8.09 -4.89
CA GLN A 60 5.19 8.68 -5.84
C GLN A 60 6.59 8.06 -5.68
N LYS A 61 7.05 7.92 -4.44
CA LYS A 61 8.35 7.30 -4.18
C LYS A 61 8.38 5.84 -4.63
N ALA A 62 7.29 5.10 -4.41
CA ALA A 62 7.22 3.70 -4.84
C ALA A 62 7.34 3.56 -6.36
N LEU A 63 6.69 4.43 -7.12
CA LEU A 63 6.81 4.46 -8.59
C LEU A 63 8.21 4.85 -9.03
N ASP A 64 8.78 5.88 -8.39
CA ASP A 64 10.14 6.36 -8.71
C ASP A 64 11.19 5.28 -8.41
N ASP A 65 11.11 4.65 -7.24
CA ASP A 65 12.05 3.59 -6.85
C ASP A 65 11.95 2.37 -7.78
N ALA A 66 10.76 2.07 -8.28
CA ALA A 66 10.55 0.97 -9.22
C ALA A 66 10.96 1.34 -10.65
N GLY A 67 11.14 2.63 -10.93
CA GLY A 67 11.46 3.11 -12.28
C GLY A 67 10.33 2.95 -13.27
N VAL A 68 9.07 3.00 -12.78
CA VAL A 68 7.88 2.86 -13.63
C VAL A 68 7.00 4.10 -13.53
N THR A 69 6.20 4.32 -14.57
CA THR A 69 5.21 5.37 -14.60
C THR A 69 3.82 4.80 -14.30
N LEU A 70 2.88 5.67 -13.96
CA LEU A 70 1.50 5.27 -13.73
C LEU A 70 0.89 4.61 -14.97
N ALA A 71 1.23 5.07 -16.16
CA ALA A 71 0.74 4.52 -17.41
C ALA A 71 1.20 3.09 -17.68
N GLU A 72 2.35 2.70 -17.12
CA GLU A 72 2.90 1.35 -17.30
C GLU A 72 2.24 0.31 -16.40
N LEU A 73 1.51 0.73 -15.37
CA LEU A 73 0.83 -0.19 -14.46
C LEU A 73 -0.30 -0.94 -15.17
N ASP A 74 -0.47 -2.20 -14.82
CA ASP A 74 -1.60 -3.01 -15.30
C ASP A 74 -2.79 -2.96 -14.34
N GLY A 75 -2.56 -2.60 -13.09
CA GLY A 75 -3.62 -2.49 -12.10
C GLY A 75 -3.14 -1.87 -10.80
N ILE A 76 -4.11 -1.53 -9.96
CA ILE A 76 -3.86 -0.95 -8.63
C ILE A 76 -4.62 -1.79 -7.61
N ALA A 77 -3.91 -2.27 -6.59
CA ALA A 77 -4.48 -3.01 -5.47
C ALA A 77 -4.46 -2.12 -4.24
N VAL A 78 -5.50 -2.18 -3.43
CA VAL A 78 -5.60 -1.40 -2.19
C VAL A 78 -6.23 -2.25 -1.10
N THR A 79 -5.69 -2.15 0.12
CA THR A 79 -6.30 -2.79 1.29
C THR A 79 -7.62 -2.10 1.61
N ALA A 80 -8.71 -2.86 1.54
CA ALA A 80 -10.07 -2.37 1.75
C ALA A 80 -10.65 -2.81 3.09
N TYR A 81 -10.12 -3.87 3.69
CA TYR A 81 -10.60 -4.44 4.96
C TYR A 81 -9.63 -5.52 5.48
N PRO A 82 -9.61 -5.87 6.78
CA PRO A 82 -10.09 -5.04 7.86
C PRO A 82 -9.09 -3.95 8.23
N GLY A 83 -9.51 -3.00 9.04
CA GLY A 83 -8.66 -1.93 9.55
C GLY A 83 -9.48 -0.78 10.11
N LEU A 84 -8.81 0.31 10.45
CA LEU A 84 -9.46 1.54 10.90
C LEU A 84 -10.21 2.17 9.73
N ILE A 85 -11.53 2.39 9.88
CA ILE A 85 -12.39 2.85 8.79
C ILE A 85 -11.87 4.14 8.15
N GLY A 86 -11.52 5.14 8.95
CA GLY A 86 -11.01 6.40 8.43
C GLY A 86 -9.70 6.23 7.66
N ALA A 87 -8.78 5.42 8.19
CA ALA A 87 -7.50 5.13 7.54
C ALA A 87 -7.70 4.36 6.23
N LEU A 88 -8.55 3.33 6.24
CA LEU A 88 -8.89 2.56 5.04
C LEU A 88 -9.46 3.44 3.94
N LEU A 89 -10.37 4.35 4.31
CA LEU A 89 -11.01 5.26 3.33
C LEU A 89 -9.99 6.17 2.64
N VAL A 90 -8.94 6.60 3.32
CA VAL A 90 -7.89 7.41 2.70
C VAL A 90 -7.24 6.64 1.55
N GLY A 91 -6.76 5.42 1.80
CA GLY A 91 -6.13 4.60 0.76
C GLY A 91 -7.08 4.22 -0.35
N VAL A 92 -8.29 3.78 0.00
CA VAL A 92 -9.31 3.37 -0.98
C VAL A 92 -9.70 4.54 -1.89
N ASN A 93 -9.99 5.72 -1.32
CA ASN A 93 -10.38 6.89 -2.11
C ASN A 93 -9.23 7.38 -3.00
N PHE A 94 -8.01 7.39 -2.49
CA PHE A 94 -6.83 7.73 -3.28
C PHE A 94 -6.66 6.76 -4.45
N ALA A 95 -6.74 5.46 -4.17
CA ALA A 95 -6.58 4.41 -5.19
C ALA A 95 -7.67 4.48 -6.26
N LYS A 96 -8.91 4.75 -5.87
CA LYS A 96 -10.02 4.94 -6.81
C LYS A 96 -9.76 6.11 -7.76
N GLY A 97 -9.35 7.26 -7.22
CA GLY A 97 -9.03 8.42 -8.02
C GLY A 97 -7.87 8.16 -8.98
N LEU A 98 -6.84 7.48 -8.49
CA LEU A 98 -5.67 7.14 -9.29
C LEU A 98 -6.02 6.17 -10.42
N ALA A 99 -6.78 5.12 -10.11
CA ALA A 99 -7.21 4.12 -11.08
C ALA A 99 -8.09 4.74 -12.16
N LEU A 100 -9.02 5.62 -11.76
CA LEU A 100 -9.88 6.33 -12.70
C LEU A 100 -9.06 7.23 -13.62
N ALA A 101 -8.15 8.03 -13.07
CA ALA A 101 -7.31 8.94 -13.84
C ALA A 101 -6.39 8.19 -14.81
N ALA A 102 -5.89 7.04 -14.42
CA ALA A 102 -4.97 6.24 -15.24
C ALA A 102 -5.69 5.27 -16.18
N GLY A 103 -7.00 5.07 -16.01
CA GLY A 103 -7.75 4.07 -16.76
C GLY A 103 -7.33 2.64 -16.45
N LYS A 104 -6.95 2.36 -15.19
CA LYS A 104 -6.48 1.05 -14.76
C LYS A 104 -7.49 0.37 -13.82
N PRO A 105 -7.57 -0.98 -13.80
CA PRO A 105 -8.45 -1.67 -12.86
C PRO A 105 -7.99 -1.50 -11.41
N LEU A 106 -8.98 -1.42 -10.51
CA LEU A 106 -8.78 -1.34 -9.07
C LEU A 106 -9.19 -2.66 -8.44
N VAL A 107 -8.32 -3.22 -7.60
CA VAL A 107 -8.59 -4.49 -6.92
C VAL A 107 -8.55 -4.26 -5.41
N PRO A 108 -9.70 -4.36 -4.72
CA PRO A 108 -9.71 -4.31 -3.25
C PRO A 108 -9.13 -5.61 -2.67
N THR A 109 -8.29 -5.49 -1.65
CA THR A 109 -7.66 -6.64 -1.01
C THR A 109 -7.94 -6.68 0.47
N HIS A 110 -7.82 -7.87 1.05
CA HIS A 110 -7.96 -8.10 2.48
C HIS A 110 -6.59 -8.00 3.15
N HIS A 111 -6.48 -7.24 4.24
CA HIS A 111 -5.22 -7.01 4.94
C HIS A 111 -4.54 -8.32 5.38
N LEU A 112 -5.28 -9.21 6.03
CA LEU A 112 -4.74 -10.49 6.50
C LEU A 112 -4.37 -11.42 5.34
N ALA A 113 -5.16 -11.43 4.26
CA ALA A 113 -4.84 -12.19 3.06
C ALA A 113 -3.53 -11.69 2.43
N GLY A 114 -3.30 -10.36 2.50
CA GLY A 114 -2.05 -9.76 2.05
C GLY A 114 -0.84 -10.25 2.84
N HIS A 115 -0.96 -10.37 4.16
CA HIS A 115 0.10 -10.93 5.02
C HIS A 115 0.39 -12.39 4.67
N ILE A 116 -0.62 -13.18 4.41
CA ILE A 116 -0.46 -14.58 4.01
C ILE A 116 0.27 -14.65 2.66
N ALA A 117 -0.13 -13.84 1.69
CA ALA A 117 0.51 -13.79 0.39
C ALA A 117 1.99 -13.37 0.49
N ALA A 118 2.32 -12.45 1.40
CA ALA A 118 3.70 -12.03 1.63
C ALA A 118 4.59 -13.19 2.08
N ASN A 119 4.05 -14.13 2.85
CA ASN A 119 4.81 -15.32 3.25
C ASN A 119 5.21 -16.18 2.05
N TYR A 120 4.35 -16.30 1.05
CA TYR A 120 4.68 -17.03 -0.19
C TYR A 120 5.82 -16.35 -0.96
N ILE A 121 5.83 -15.04 -1.02
CA ILE A 121 6.91 -14.28 -1.64
C ILE A 121 8.23 -14.56 -0.93
N CYS A 122 8.23 -14.50 0.41
CA CYS A 122 9.42 -14.80 1.22
C CYS A 122 9.92 -16.22 1.00
N LEU A 123 9.01 -17.19 0.93
CA LEU A 123 9.36 -18.59 0.68
C LEU A 123 10.00 -18.78 -0.70
N LEU A 124 9.50 -18.11 -1.72
CA LEU A 124 10.06 -18.17 -3.07
C LEU A 124 11.48 -17.62 -3.11
N TYR A 125 11.72 -16.48 -2.47
CA TYR A 125 13.07 -15.91 -2.38
C TYR A 125 14.03 -16.82 -1.60
N THR A 126 13.54 -17.45 -0.54
CA THR A 126 14.34 -18.38 0.27
C THR A 126 14.65 -19.66 -0.50
N SER A 127 13.73 -20.14 -1.33
CA SER A 127 13.90 -21.36 -2.13
C SER A 127 14.93 -21.19 -3.23
N ASP A 128 15.08 -19.98 -3.76
CA ASP A 128 16.02 -19.67 -4.84
C ASP A 128 17.44 -19.41 -4.36
N ALA A 129 17.60 -19.33 -3.05
CA ALA A 129 18.89 -19.18 -2.42
C ALA A 129 19.55 -20.54 -2.22
#